data_a8511361d92fe2df53382be36ed67679
#
_entry.id   a8511361d92fe2df53382be36ed67679
#
_cell.length_a   1.000
_cell.length_b   1.000
_cell.length_c   1.000
_cell.angle_alpha   90.00
_cell.angle_beta   90.00
_cell.angle_gamma   90.00
#
_symmetry.space_group_name_H-M   'P 1'
#
loop_
_entity.id
_entity.type
_entity.pdbx_description
1 polymer ?
#
loop_
_entity_poly.entity_id
_entity_poly.type
_entity_poly.pdbx_seq_one_letter_code
_entity_poly.pdbx_strand_id
1 'polypeptide(L)'
;MGKASLDCEHTLSLAISEATGQGCPPLLAKALDYAVFPGGARVRPRLCLAVALANGNSEPRLASAAAAAIELLHCASLVHDDLPCFDDAIERRGKPSLHAAFGQRIAVLSGDALIVAAFQQLAQLGSSVTHPVRMAQVTAIVAAGVGGPMGICAGQAWECEPRVDLEHYHQAKTGALFVAATCAGAAAAGVPVEPWRELGNSIGEAYQVADDIQDAIADTATIGKPTGIDVALDRPSAVRELGLQGAVKRLERCIEKGLDSIPACKGRALLHDVVQQQSNRFFPQGIKHTAA
;
A
#
# COMPACT_ATOMS: atom_id res chain seq x y z
N MET A 1 -10.86 -20.56 -9.12
CA MET A 1 -10.04 -20.24 -7.92
C MET A 1 -10.79 -19.18 -7.14
N GLY A 2 -11.13 -19.45 -5.87
CA GLY A 2 -12.05 -18.62 -5.11
C GLY A 2 -11.43 -17.32 -4.56
N LYS A 3 -12.27 -16.33 -4.26
CA LYS A 3 -11.92 -15.07 -3.57
C LYS A 3 -11.06 -15.25 -2.31
N ALA A 4 -11.13 -16.41 -1.65
CA ALA A 4 -10.36 -16.76 -0.45
C ALA A 4 -8.84 -16.81 -0.65
N SER A 5 -8.34 -17.07 -1.87
CA SER A 5 -6.90 -17.18 -2.12
C SER A 5 -6.19 -15.83 -2.27
N LEU A 6 -6.93 -14.71 -2.34
CA LEU A 6 -6.42 -13.33 -2.38
C LEU A 6 -6.72 -12.57 -1.08
N ASP A 7 -7.14 -13.26 -0.04
CA ASP A 7 -7.49 -12.67 1.24
C ASP A 7 -6.32 -12.78 2.22
N CYS A 8 -5.87 -11.64 2.73
CA CYS A 8 -4.83 -11.57 3.77
C CYS A 8 -5.40 -11.31 5.17
N GLU A 9 -6.72 -11.17 5.35
CA GLU A 9 -7.33 -10.80 6.63
C GLU A 9 -7.01 -11.81 7.74
N HIS A 10 -7.03 -13.10 7.42
CA HIS A 10 -6.67 -14.13 8.39
C HIS A 10 -5.21 -13.99 8.85
N THR A 11 -4.27 -13.78 7.92
CA THR A 11 -2.85 -13.59 8.26
C THR A 11 -2.62 -12.30 9.04
N LEU A 12 -3.33 -11.22 8.70
CA LEU A 12 -3.31 -9.96 9.47
C LEU A 12 -3.87 -10.16 10.87
N SER A 13 -4.99 -10.88 11.01
CA SER A 13 -5.58 -11.20 12.32
C SER A 13 -4.62 -11.99 13.20
N LEU A 14 -3.94 -12.98 12.64
CA LEU A 14 -2.89 -13.72 13.36
C LEU A 14 -1.74 -12.81 13.79
N ALA A 15 -1.24 -11.97 12.88
CA ALA A 15 -0.15 -11.04 13.18
C ALA A 15 -0.50 -10.08 14.32
N ILE A 16 -1.71 -9.52 14.31
CA ILE A 16 -2.18 -8.63 15.39
C ILE A 16 -2.40 -9.41 16.68
N SER A 17 -2.98 -10.61 16.63
CA SER A 17 -3.14 -11.48 17.81
C SER A 17 -1.79 -11.82 18.47
N GLU A 18 -0.76 -12.06 17.69
CA GLU A 18 0.59 -12.30 18.19
C GLU A 18 1.22 -11.04 18.80
N ALA A 19 1.09 -9.90 18.11
CA ALA A 19 1.60 -8.61 18.60
C ALA A 19 0.88 -8.13 19.88
N THR A 20 -0.35 -8.59 20.11
CA THR A 20 -1.20 -8.24 21.26
C THR A 20 -1.33 -9.39 22.27
N GLY A 21 -0.43 -10.35 22.21
CA GLY A 21 -0.41 -11.53 23.11
C GLY A 21 -0.23 -11.21 24.59
N GLN A 22 -0.07 -12.26 25.39
CA GLN A 22 0.04 -12.14 26.85
C GLN A 22 1.12 -11.13 27.26
N GLY A 23 0.75 -10.15 28.10
CA GLY A 23 1.66 -9.10 28.58
C GLY A 23 1.60 -7.81 27.78
N CYS A 24 0.91 -7.77 26.64
CA CYS A 24 0.72 -6.53 25.90
C CYS A 24 -0.12 -5.52 26.70
N PRO A 25 0.28 -4.25 26.81
CA PRO A 25 -0.54 -3.22 27.45
C PRO A 25 -1.90 -3.09 26.75
N PRO A 26 -3.03 -3.11 27.51
CA PRO A 26 -4.38 -3.14 26.90
C PRO A 26 -4.68 -1.99 25.96
N LEU A 27 -4.12 -0.80 26.23
CA LEU A 27 -4.32 0.37 25.37
C LEU A 27 -3.60 0.21 24.04
N LEU A 28 -2.37 -0.32 24.05
CA LEU A 28 -1.61 -0.62 22.83
C LEU A 28 -2.31 -1.71 22.01
N ALA A 29 -2.79 -2.77 22.67
CA ALA A 29 -3.51 -3.85 21.98
C ALA A 29 -4.75 -3.33 21.23
N LYS A 30 -5.55 -2.48 21.88
CA LYS A 30 -6.72 -1.83 21.24
C LYS A 30 -6.32 -0.91 20.08
N ALA A 31 -5.22 -0.17 20.23
CA ALA A 31 -4.74 0.74 19.22
C ALA A 31 -4.22 0.00 17.98
N LEU A 32 -3.52 -1.12 18.14
CA LEU A 32 -3.06 -1.96 17.01
C LEU A 32 -4.23 -2.56 16.23
N ASP A 33 -5.24 -3.09 16.92
CA ASP A 33 -6.45 -3.58 16.26
C ASP A 33 -7.17 -2.45 15.50
N TYR A 34 -7.33 -1.29 16.14
CA TYR A 34 -7.96 -0.11 15.54
C TYR A 34 -7.22 0.41 14.30
N ALA A 35 -5.88 0.35 14.27
CA ALA A 35 -5.07 0.78 13.13
C ALA A 35 -5.24 -0.11 11.90
N VAL A 36 -5.45 -1.42 12.12
CA VAL A 36 -5.51 -2.41 11.04
C VAL A 36 -6.95 -2.72 10.63
N PHE A 37 -7.91 -2.73 11.59
CA PHE A 37 -9.31 -3.12 11.34
C PHE A 37 -10.34 -2.02 11.71
N PRO A 38 -11.46 -1.94 10.97
CA PRO A 38 -11.64 -2.49 9.63
C PRO A 38 -10.68 -1.83 8.65
N GLY A 39 -10.08 -2.64 7.76
CA GLY A 39 -9.11 -2.16 6.78
C GLY A 39 -9.73 -1.44 5.60
N GLY A 40 -8.84 -0.89 4.75
CA GLY A 40 -9.21 -0.33 3.46
C GLY A 40 -9.38 -1.39 2.36
N ALA A 41 -9.18 -0.99 1.11
CA ALA A 41 -9.38 -1.84 -0.08
C ALA A 41 -8.36 -3.01 -0.20
N ARG A 42 -7.31 -3.04 0.64
CA ARG A 42 -6.26 -4.08 0.61
C ARG A 42 -5.65 -4.30 -0.78
N VAL A 43 -5.43 -3.23 -1.53
CA VAL A 43 -4.95 -3.30 -2.92
C VAL A 43 -3.57 -3.94 -2.99
N ARG A 44 -2.62 -3.45 -2.17
CA ARG A 44 -1.22 -3.91 -2.18
C ARG A 44 -1.08 -5.39 -1.80
N PRO A 45 -1.66 -5.88 -0.70
CA PRO A 45 -1.56 -7.31 -0.37
C PRO A 45 -2.24 -8.21 -1.41
N ARG A 46 -3.38 -7.78 -1.98
CA ARG A 46 -4.05 -8.53 -3.05
C ARG A 46 -3.19 -8.63 -4.31
N LEU A 47 -2.51 -7.54 -4.67
CA LEU A 47 -1.59 -7.52 -5.80
C LEU A 47 -0.42 -8.49 -5.58
N CYS A 48 0.18 -8.50 -4.38
CA CYS A 48 1.24 -9.43 -4.00
C CYS A 48 0.79 -10.90 -4.17
N LEU A 49 -0.37 -11.25 -3.59
CA LEU A 49 -0.93 -12.59 -3.69
C LEU A 49 -1.30 -12.96 -5.13
N ALA A 50 -1.84 -12.02 -5.91
CA ALA A 50 -2.22 -12.26 -7.29
C ALA A 50 -0.99 -12.57 -8.18
N VAL A 51 0.10 -11.83 -7.99
CA VAL A 51 1.37 -12.09 -8.69
C VAL A 51 1.93 -13.46 -8.31
N ALA A 52 1.94 -13.80 -7.01
CA ALA A 52 2.38 -15.11 -6.55
C ALA A 52 1.54 -16.25 -7.17
N LEU A 53 0.21 -16.10 -7.17
CA LEU A 53 -0.72 -17.08 -7.76
C LEU A 53 -0.54 -17.24 -9.26
N ALA A 54 -0.36 -16.14 -9.99
CA ALA A 54 -0.14 -16.17 -11.44
C ALA A 54 1.13 -16.95 -11.83
N ASN A 55 2.09 -17.03 -10.90
CA ASN A 55 3.35 -17.75 -11.06
C ASN A 55 3.39 -19.13 -10.35
N GLY A 56 2.23 -19.66 -9.96
CA GLY A 56 2.11 -21.01 -9.40
C GLY A 56 2.17 -21.08 -7.88
N ASN A 57 2.46 -19.97 -7.18
CA ASN A 57 2.42 -19.84 -5.72
C ASN A 57 3.08 -21.01 -4.97
N SER A 58 4.33 -21.31 -5.32
CA SER A 58 5.05 -22.49 -4.78
C SER A 58 5.38 -22.39 -3.28
N GLU A 59 5.34 -21.18 -2.70
CA GLU A 59 5.51 -20.92 -1.26
C GLU A 59 4.34 -20.06 -0.73
N PRO A 60 3.12 -20.64 -0.60
CA PRO A 60 1.91 -19.86 -0.25
C PRO A 60 2.02 -19.14 1.10
N ARG A 61 2.69 -19.76 2.09
CA ARG A 61 2.89 -19.13 3.41
C ARG A 61 3.79 -17.91 3.32
N LEU A 62 4.85 -17.96 2.50
CA LEU A 62 5.73 -16.81 2.28
C LEU A 62 5.00 -15.69 1.55
N ALA A 63 4.20 -16.00 0.52
CA ALA A 63 3.39 -15.01 -0.18
C ALA A 63 2.37 -14.35 0.76
N SER A 64 1.70 -15.12 1.63
CA SER A 64 0.75 -14.59 2.62
C SER A 64 1.43 -13.70 3.66
N ALA A 65 2.59 -14.11 4.18
CA ALA A 65 3.36 -13.31 5.12
C ALA A 65 3.88 -12.00 4.48
N ALA A 66 4.35 -12.05 3.23
CA ALA A 66 4.75 -10.86 2.48
C ALA A 66 3.58 -9.89 2.29
N ALA A 67 2.41 -10.40 1.90
CA ALA A 67 1.20 -9.60 1.75
C ALA A 67 0.76 -8.93 3.06
N ALA A 68 0.78 -9.69 4.17
CA ALA A 68 0.46 -9.15 5.50
C ALA A 68 1.49 -8.12 5.95
N ALA A 69 2.79 -8.38 5.78
CA ALA A 69 3.86 -7.45 6.12
C ALA A 69 3.70 -6.12 5.37
N ILE A 70 3.43 -6.15 4.08
CA ILE A 70 3.18 -4.96 3.25
C ILE A 70 1.99 -4.15 3.79
N GLU A 71 0.90 -4.81 4.17
CA GLU A 71 -0.27 -4.11 4.69
C GLU A 71 -0.03 -3.54 6.10
N LEU A 72 0.67 -4.25 6.98
CA LEU A 72 1.06 -3.75 8.31
C LEU A 72 1.95 -2.51 8.20
N LEU A 73 2.92 -2.52 7.28
CA LEU A 73 3.78 -1.37 7.00
C LEU A 73 3.02 -0.19 6.41
N HIS A 74 2.03 -0.46 5.55
CA HIS A 74 1.10 0.57 5.07
C HIS A 74 0.26 1.15 6.21
N CYS A 75 -0.29 0.33 7.10
CA CYS A 75 -1.02 0.81 8.26
C CYS A 75 -0.12 1.65 9.20
N ALA A 76 1.12 1.22 9.43
CA ALA A 76 2.11 1.96 10.21
C ALA A 76 2.37 3.35 9.60
N SER A 77 2.57 3.41 8.28
CA SER A 77 2.82 4.68 7.60
C SER A 77 1.64 5.64 7.73
N LEU A 78 0.40 5.15 7.64
CA LEU A 78 -0.79 5.99 7.84
C LEU A 78 -0.92 6.50 9.28
N VAL A 79 -0.59 5.66 10.28
CA VAL A 79 -0.60 6.05 11.69
C VAL A 79 0.41 7.16 11.96
N HIS A 80 1.61 7.07 11.39
CA HIS A 80 2.63 8.10 11.54
C HIS A 80 2.32 9.36 10.74
N ASP A 81 1.79 9.22 9.53
CA ASP A 81 1.41 10.32 8.66
C ASP A 81 0.33 11.23 9.30
N ASP A 82 -0.62 10.62 10.02
CA ASP A 82 -1.68 11.36 10.73
C ASP A 82 -1.18 12.15 11.95
N LEU A 83 0.05 11.93 12.45
CA LEU A 83 0.55 12.62 13.65
C LEU A 83 0.63 14.15 13.47
N PRO A 84 0.50 14.93 14.57
CA PRO A 84 0.59 16.40 14.52
C PRO A 84 1.93 16.96 14.00
N CYS A 85 2.99 16.16 13.98
CA CYS A 85 4.26 16.54 13.38
C CYS A 85 4.34 16.31 11.87
N PHE A 86 3.30 15.71 11.26
CA PHE A 86 3.14 15.49 9.82
C PHE A 86 1.84 16.16 9.35
N ASP A 87 0.82 15.40 8.96
CA ASP A 87 -0.42 15.95 8.39
C ASP A 87 -1.42 16.49 9.43
N ASP A 88 -1.23 16.19 10.73
CA ASP A 88 -2.15 16.53 11.83
C ASP A 88 -3.61 16.16 11.52
N ALA A 89 -3.79 15.02 10.87
CA ALA A 89 -5.09 14.57 10.42
C ALA A 89 -5.91 14.04 11.61
N ILE A 90 -7.02 14.70 11.95
CA ILE A 90 -7.91 14.29 13.06
C ILE A 90 -8.82 13.13 12.70
N GLU A 91 -8.98 12.83 11.39
CA GLU A 91 -9.85 11.77 10.88
C GLU A 91 -9.16 10.99 9.76
N ARG A 92 -9.34 9.66 9.75
CA ARG A 92 -8.90 8.75 8.70
C ARG A 92 -10.00 7.74 8.37
N ARG A 93 -10.43 7.68 7.10
CA ARG A 93 -11.45 6.74 6.62
C ARG A 93 -12.78 6.82 7.40
N GLY A 94 -13.25 8.02 7.71
CA GLY A 94 -14.54 8.26 8.38
C GLY A 94 -14.54 7.96 9.88
N LYS A 95 -13.36 7.78 10.52
CA LYS A 95 -13.22 7.63 11.97
C LYS A 95 -12.05 8.46 12.50
N PRO A 96 -12.00 8.82 13.79
CA PRO A 96 -10.86 9.54 14.35
C PRO A 96 -9.53 8.84 14.00
N SER A 97 -8.50 9.63 13.66
CA SER A 97 -7.15 9.11 13.49
C SER A 97 -6.62 8.49 14.78
N LEU A 98 -5.54 7.69 14.69
CA LEU A 98 -5.08 6.97 15.87
C LEU A 98 -4.63 7.92 16.99
N HIS A 99 -3.93 9.02 16.65
CA HIS A 99 -3.53 9.99 17.66
C HIS A 99 -4.71 10.75 18.28
N ALA A 100 -5.76 11.00 17.52
CA ALA A 100 -6.97 11.63 18.03
C ALA A 100 -7.76 10.69 18.97
N ALA A 101 -7.78 9.37 18.66
CA ALA A 101 -8.50 8.37 19.44
C ALA A 101 -7.75 7.90 20.71
N PHE A 102 -6.43 7.74 20.64
CA PHE A 102 -5.61 7.09 21.67
C PHE A 102 -4.48 7.98 22.22
N GLY A 103 -4.28 9.17 21.65
CA GLY A 103 -3.21 10.09 21.99
C GLY A 103 -1.91 9.81 21.22
N GLN A 104 -1.09 10.85 21.04
CA GLN A 104 0.12 10.82 20.24
C GLN A 104 1.12 9.73 20.65
N ARG A 105 1.35 9.53 21.96
CA ARG A 105 2.28 8.53 22.47
C ARG A 105 1.92 7.11 22.02
N ILE A 106 0.64 6.76 22.12
CA ILE A 106 0.17 5.44 21.69
C ILE A 106 0.20 5.35 20.18
N ALA A 107 -0.07 6.41 19.44
CA ALA A 107 0.01 6.40 17.98
C ALA A 107 1.44 6.11 17.50
N VAL A 108 2.46 6.81 18.02
CA VAL A 108 3.87 6.53 17.70
C VAL A 108 4.22 5.06 18.00
N LEU A 109 3.95 4.59 19.22
CA LEU A 109 4.26 3.22 19.64
C LEU A 109 3.49 2.17 18.80
N SER A 110 2.28 2.48 18.37
CA SER A 110 1.50 1.58 17.50
C SER A 110 2.11 1.48 16.12
N GLY A 111 2.54 2.59 15.51
CA GLY A 111 3.26 2.57 14.25
C GLY A 111 4.54 1.74 14.33
N ASP A 112 5.35 1.96 15.38
CA ASP A 112 6.58 1.20 15.62
C ASP A 112 6.29 -0.30 15.81
N ALA A 113 5.27 -0.64 16.59
CA ALA A 113 4.88 -2.04 16.82
C ALA A 113 4.38 -2.72 15.52
N LEU A 114 3.66 -2.02 14.66
CA LEU A 114 3.22 -2.54 13.35
C LEU A 114 4.42 -2.79 12.42
N ILE A 115 5.42 -1.91 12.43
CA ILE A 115 6.67 -2.13 11.67
C ILE A 115 7.36 -3.40 12.15
N VAL A 116 7.51 -3.57 13.45
CA VAL A 116 8.13 -4.78 14.03
C VAL A 116 7.31 -6.02 13.70
N ALA A 117 5.98 -5.97 13.86
CA ALA A 117 5.08 -7.08 13.55
C ALA A 117 5.18 -7.52 12.08
N ALA A 118 5.35 -6.59 11.16
CA ALA A 118 5.54 -6.90 9.73
C ALA A 118 6.78 -7.77 9.48
N PHE A 119 7.91 -7.42 10.08
CA PHE A 119 9.14 -8.22 9.96
C PHE A 119 9.09 -9.52 10.76
N GLN A 120 8.37 -9.54 11.89
CA GLN A 120 8.12 -10.77 12.64
C GLN A 120 7.37 -11.80 11.81
N GLN A 121 6.34 -11.39 11.04
CA GLN A 121 5.60 -12.29 10.14
C GLN A 121 6.51 -12.99 9.12
N LEU A 122 7.53 -12.31 8.60
CA LEU A 122 8.51 -12.90 7.70
C LEU A 122 9.49 -13.81 8.47
N ALA A 123 10.01 -13.34 9.59
CA ALA A 123 11.01 -14.06 10.36
C ALA A 123 10.48 -15.37 10.98
N GLN A 124 9.23 -15.40 11.43
CA GLN A 124 8.59 -16.60 12.02
C GLN A 124 8.42 -17.76 11.06
N LEU A 125 8.45 -17.51 9.75
CA LEU A 125 8.46 -18.59 8.77
C LEU A 125 9.70 -19.46 8.87
N GLY A 126 10.86 -18.88 9.21
CA GLY A 126 12.11 -19.55 9.58
C GLY A 126 12.36 -20.87 8.83
N SER A 127 12.47 -21.96 9.61
CA SER A 127 12.70 -23.30 9.08
C SER A 127 11.50 -23.92 8.35
N SER A 128 10.32 -23.30 8.37
CA SER A 128 9.12 -23.80 7.69
C SER A 128 9.06 -23.45 6.20
N VAL A 129 9.95 -22.59 5.71
CA VAL A 129 10.06 -22.23 4.29
C VAL A 129 10.96 -23.24 3.58
N THR A 130 10.49 -23.77 2.46
CA THR A 130 11.27 -24.72 1.66
C THR A 130 12.50 -24.08 1.03
N HIS A 131 12.41 -22.77 0.76
CA HIS A 131 13.47 -22.00 0.06
C HIS A 131 13.90 -20.78 0.88
N PRO A 132 14.84 -20.89 1.86
CA PRO A 132 15.25 -19.78 2.72
C PRO A 132 15.79 -18.55 1.97
N VAL A 133 16.40 -18.76 0.80
CA VAL A 133 16.90 -17.65 -0.05
C VAL A 133 15.76 -16.76 -0.52
N ARG A 134 14.60 -17.34 -0.84
CA ARG A 134 13.41 -16.54 -1.24
C ARG A 134 12.88 -15.71 -0.08
N MET A 135 12.92 -16.26 1.14
CA MET A 135 12.53 -15.50 2.34
C MET A 135 13.44 -14.29 2.55
N ALA A 136 14.77 -14.46 2.44
CA ALA A 136 15.71 -13.35 2.51
C ALA A 136 15.46 -12.31 1.41
N GLN A 137 15.19 -12.75 0.18
CA GLN A 137 14.87 -11.88 -0.93
C GLN A 137 13.56 -11.11 -0.71
N VAL A 138 12.49 -11.76 -0.26
CA VAL A 138 11.21 -11.11 0.08
C VAL A 138 11.41 -10.08 1.19
N THR A 139 12.15 -10.44 2.24
CA THR A 139 12.45 -9.51 3.34
C THR A 139 13.20 -8.27 2.85
N ALA A 140 14.20 -8.45 2.00
CA ALA A 140 14.95 -7.33 1.41
C ALA A 140 14.07 -6.43 0.53
N ILE A 141 13.18 -7.02 -0.28
CA ILE A 141 12.22 -6.27 -1.12
C ILE A 141 11.27 -5.45 -0.26
N VAL A 142 10.69 -6.05 0.78
CA VAL A 142 9.77 -5.37 1.69
C VAL A 142 10.49 -4.25 2.44
N ALA A 143 11.69 -4.49 2.94
CA ALA A 143 12.50 -3.48 3.61
C ALA A 143 12.86 -2.31 2.70
N ALA A 144 13.23 -2.56 1.44
CA ALA A 144 13.52 -1.53 0.45
C ALA A 144 12.28 -0.68 0.11
N GLY A 145 11.07 -1.29 0.12
CA GLY A 145 9.82 -0.59 -0.13
C GLY A 145 9.42 0.39 0.98
N VAL A 146 10.03 0.27 2.17
CA VAL A 146 9.68 1.11 3.34
C VAL A 146 10.83 2.01 3.78
N GLY A 147 12.06 1.50 3.76
CA GLY A 147 13.24 2.25 4.24
C GLY A 147 13.76 3.30 3.26
N GLY A 148 15.02 3.71 3.48
CA GLY A 148 15.78 4.50 2.53
C GLY A 148 16.47 3.60 1.49
N PRO A 149 16.92 4.17 0.35
CA PRO A 149 16.77 5.57 -0.06
C PRO A 149 15.44 5.87 -0.79
N MET A 150 14.64 4.88 -1.18
CA MET A 150 13.50 5.03 -2.11
C MET A 150 12.17 4.47 -1.56
N GLY A 151 12.12 4.08 -0.28
CA GLY A 151 10.90 3.57 0.35
C GLY A 151 10.06 4.68 0.99
N ILE A 152 8.97 4.30 1.66
CA ILE A 152 7.99 5.23 2.27
C ILE A 152 8.67 6.24 3.21
N CYS A 153 9.65 5.80 4.04
CA CYS A 153 10.36 6.72 4.94
C CYS A 153 11.09 7.83 4.19
N ALA A 154 11.75 7.48 3.06
CA ALA A 154 12.38 8.47 2.20
C ALA A 154 11.32 9.38 1.55
N GLY A 155 10.20 8.81 1.10
CA GLY A 155 9.07 9.57 0.56
C GLY A 155 8.53 10.59 1.56
N GLN A 156 8.35 10.19 2.82
CA GLN A 156 7.91 11.09 3.88
C GLN A 156 8.96 12.17 4.20
N ALA A 157 10.25 11.81 4.18
CA ALA A 157 11.34 12.75 4.43
C ALA A 157 11.46 13.83 3.34
N TRP A 158 11.09 13.53 2.09
CA TRP A 158 11.05 14.53 1.01
C TRP A 158 10.14 15.72 1.33
N GLU A 159 9.10 15.54 2.13
CA GLU A 159 8.21 16.63 2.57
C GLU A 159 8.90 17.60 3.53
N CYS A 160 10.00 17.18 4.16
CA CYS A 160 10.80 18.01 5.07
C CYS A 160 11.96 18.74 4.34
N GLU A 161 12.20 18.44 3.06
CA GLU A 161 13.27 19.05 2.29
C GLU A 161 12.88 20.45 1.78
N PRO A 162 13.81 21.42 1.76
CA PRO A 162 13.55 22.77 1.26
C PRO A 162 13.15 22.81 -0.24
N ARG A 163 13.52 21.78 -0.97
CA ARG A 163 13.16 21.59 -2.38
C ARG A 163 12.80 20.12 -2.58
N VAL A 164 11.55 19.88 -2.94
CA VAL A 164 11.04 18.54 -3.19
C VAL A 164 11.30 18.17 -4.64
N ASP A 165 11.99 17.04 -4.87
CA ASP A 165 11.98 16.37 -6.15
C ASP A 165 10.71 15.51 -6.23
N LEU A 166 9.75 15.98 -7.01
CA LEU A 166 8.40 15.45 -7.05
C LEU A 166 8.32 14.04 -7.61
N GLU A 167 9.15 13.72 -8.60
CA GLU A 167 9.19 12.38 -9.17
C GLU A 167 9.69 11.38 -8.14
N HIS A 168 10.79 11.70 -7.45
CA HIS A 168 11.32 10.87 -6.37
C HIS A 168 10.36 10.79 -5.18
N TYR A 169 9.70 11.88 -4.83
CA TYR A 169 8.71 11.92 -3.76
C TYR A 169 7.54 10.97 -4.02
N HIS A 170 6.85 11.10 -5.16
CA HIS A 170 5.70 10.25 -5.51
C HIS A 170 6.10 8.78 -5.65
N GLN A 171 7.25 8.52 -6.28
CA GLN A 171 7.76 7.17 -6.43
C GLN A 171 8.08 6.53 -5.06
N ALA A 172 8.69 7.27 -4.14
CA ALA A 172 9.04 6.78 -2.81
C ALA A 172 7.80 6.67 -1.90
N LYS A 173 6.99 7.72 -1.79
CA LYS A 173 5.86 7.75 -0.84
C LYS A 173 4.76 6.74 -1.22
N THR A 174 4.42 6.64 -2.50
CA THR A 174 3.29 5.82 -2.97
C THR A 174 3.75 4.62 -3.78
N GLY A 175 4.61 4.82 -4.79
CA GLY A 175 5.04 3.79 -5.75
C GLY A 175 5.82 2.64 -5.12
N ALA A 176 6.76 2.94 -4.21
CA ALA A 176 7.69 1.97 -3.65
C ALA A 176 7.01 0.73 -3.05
N LEU A 177 5.92 0.91 -2.31
CA LEU A 177 5.22 -0.22 -1.69
C LEU A 177 4.36 -1.02 -2.69
N PHE A 178 3.93 -0.42 -3.80
CA PHE A 178 3.31 -1.17 -4.91
C PHE A 178 4.34 -2.02 -5.65
N VAL A 179 5.54 -1.47 -5.89
CA VAL A 179 6.67 -2.23 -6.44
C VAL A 179 7.08 -3.36 -5.51
N ALA A 180 7.17 -3.09 -4.19
CA ALA A 180 7.45 -4.13 -3.22
C ALA A 180 6.38 -5.25 -3.26
N ALA A 181 5.11 -4.93 -3.43
CA ALA A 181 4.03 -5.91 -3.51
C ALA A 181 4.17 -6.85 -4.72
N THR A 182 4.40 -6.30 -5.91
CA THR A 182 4.56 -7.13 -7.13
C THR A 182 5.85 -7.96 -7.07
N CYS A 183 6.96 -7.36 -6.65
CA CYS A 183 8.25 -8.02 -6.54
C CYS A 183 8.28 -9.09 -5.44
N ALA A 184 7.66 -8.84 -4.27
CA ALA A 184 7.59 -9.83 -3.19
C ALA A 184 6.73 -11.03 -3.59
N GLY A 185 5.61 -10.81 -4.31
CA GLY A 185 4.81 -11.88 -4.88
C GLY A 185 5.59 -12.76 -5.86
N ALA A 186 6.37 -12.15 -6.74
CA ALA A 186 7.25 -12.82 -7.69
C ALA A 186 8.37 -13.61 -6.98
N ALA A 187 9.04 -13.00 -6.00
CA ALA A 187 10.09 -13.64 -5.21
C ALA A 187 9.57 -14.84 -4.43
N ALA A 188 8.39 -14.73 -3.79
CA ALA A 188 7.76 -15.83 -3.09
C ALA A 188 7.42 -16.99 -4.04
N ALA A 189 6.99 -16.71 -5.26
CA ALA A 189 6.78 -17.73 -6.29
C ALA A 189 8.08 -18.28 -6.90
N GLY A 190 9.23 -17.65 -6.64
CA GLY A 190 10.53 -18.09 -7.15
C GLY A 190 10.79 -17.75 -8.60
N VAL A 191 10.20 -16.68 -9.11
CA VAL A 191 10.45 -16.14 -10.45
C VAL A 191 11.28 -14.85 -10.38
N PRO A 192 11.98 -14.44 -11.47
CA PRO A 192 12.71 -13.19 -11.50
C PRO A 192 11.83 -11.99 -11.14
N VAL A 193 12.32 -11.09 -10.30
CA VAL A 193 11.52 -9.97 -9.77
C VAL A 193 11.50 -8.76 -10.68
N GLU A 194 12.57 -8.55 -11.44
CA GLU A 194 12.76 -7.34 -12.24
C GLU A 194 11.62 -7.06 -13.23
N PRO A 195 11.09 -8.07 -13.96
CA PRO A 195 9.96 -7.86 -14.88
C PRO A 195 8.66 -7.39 -14.21
N TRP A 196 8.54 -7.51 -12.88
CA TRP A 196 7.34 -7.15 -12.13
C TRP A 196 7.35 -5.72 -11.58
N ARG A 197 8.49 -5.02 -11.68
CA ARG A 197 8.62 -3.64 -11.21
C ARG A 197 7.70 -2.69 -11.94
N GLU A 198 7.60 -2.84 -13.26
CA GLU A 198 6.80 -1.94 -14.09
C GLU A 198 5.30 -2.03 -13.75
N LEU A 199 4.78 -3.22 -13.47
CA LEU A 199 3.42 -3.38 -12.98
C LEU A 199 3.22 -2.61 -11.66
N GLY A 200 4.16 -2.75 -10.73
CA GLY A 200 4.10 -2.03 -9.45
C GLY A 200 4.15 -0.51 -9.62
N ASN A 201 5.07 -0.02 -10.44
CA ASN A 201 5.21 1.41 -10.74
C ASN A 201 3.93 1.99 -11.35
N SER A 202 3.42 1.35 -12.40
CA SER A 202 2.25 1.84 -13.13
C SER A 202 0.98 1.85 -12.28
N ILE A 203 0.76 0.80 -11.46
CA ILE A 203 -0.40 0.76 -10.55
C ILE A 203 -0.22 1.72 -9.36
N GLY A 204 1.01 1.93 -8.88
CA GLY A 204 1.31 2.93 -7.87
C GLY A 204 1.05 4.36 -8.35
N GLU A 205 1.48 4.69 -9.58
CA GLU A 205 1.17 5.98 -10.22
C GLU A 205 -0.34 6.14 -10.45
N ALA A 206 -1.02 5.10 -10.95
CA ALA A 206 -2.47 5.12 -11.12
C ALA A 206 -3.20 5.40 -9.79
N TYR A 207 -2.73 4.82 -8.69
CA TYR A 207 -3.30 5.05 -7.37
C TYR A 207 -3.13 6.51 -6.93
N GLN A 208 -1.93 7.10 -7.11
CA GLN A 208 -1.69 8.51 -6.78
C GLN A 208 -2.57 9.45 -7.60
N VAL A 209 -2.66 9.24 -8.92
CA VAL A 209 -3.55 10.05 -9.78
C VAL A 209 -5.01 9.91 -9.36
N ALA A 210 -5.43 8.73 -8.91
CA ALA A 210 -6.78 8.52 -8.41
C ALA A 210 -7.06 9.28 -7.10
N ASP A 211 -6.10 9.31 -6.17
CA ASP A 211 -6.20 10.11 -4.94
C ASP A 211 -6.33 11.60 -5.29
N ASP A 212 -5.48 12.13 -6.18
CA ASP A 212 -5.55 13.52 -6.66
C ASP A 212 -6.92 13.88 -7.27
N ILE A 213 -7.52 12.94 -8.02
CA ILE A 213 -8.86 13.11 -8.61
C ILE A 213 -9.93 13.11 -7.52
N GLN A 214 -9.84 12.21 -6.53
CA GLN A 214 -10.80 12.13 -5.43
C GLN A 214 -10.77 13.38 -4.57
N ASP A 215 -9.60 13.89 -4.26
CA ASP A 215 -9.42 15.12 -3.48
C ASP A 215 -10.01 16.34 -4.22
N ALA A 216 -9.76 16.48 -5.51
CA ALA A 216 -10.32 17.56 -6.30
C ALA A 216 -11.86 17.51 -6.43
N ILE A 217 -12.46 16.31 -6.44
CA ILE A 217 -13.93 16.15 -6.48
C ILE A 217 -14.53 16.41 -5.09
N ALA A 218 -13.88 15.96 -4.03
CA ALA A 218 -14.32 16.22 -2.66
C ALA A 218 -14.31 17.72 -2.34
N ASP A 219 -13.31 18.46 -2.81
CA ASP A 219 -13.24 19.93 -2.68
C ASP A 219 -14.43 20.64 -3.34
N THR A 220 -14.90 20.13 -4.48
CA THR A 220 -16.06 20.72 -5.19
C THR A 220 -17.41 20.34 -4.56
N ALA A 221 -17.48 19.21 -3.87
CA ALA A 221 -18.75 18.69 -3.31
C ALA A 221 -18.98 19.05 -1.84
N THR A 222 -17.96 19.50 -1.11
CA THR A 222 -18.01 19.62 0.34
C THR A 222 -17.40 20.94 0.83
N ILE A 223 -18.17 22.01 0.77
CA ILE A 223 -17.90 23.21 1.56
C ILE A 223 -18.12 22.82 3.04
N GLY A 224 -17.07 22.30 3.70
CA GLY A 224 -17.19 21.92 5.12
C GLY A 224 -16.19 20.92 5.68
N LYS A 225 -15.26 20.36 4.87
CA LYS A 225 -14.12 19.59 5.39
C LYS A 225 -12.81 20.36 5.14
N PRO A 226 -11.77 20.17 5.97
CA PRO A 226 -10.44 20.69 5.64
C PRO A 226 -9.85 19.86 4.48
N THR A 227 -10.38 20.09 3.30
CA THR A 227 -9.86 19.72 2.01
C THR A 227 -8.91 20.84 1.65
N GLY A 228 -7.72 20.54 1.24
CA GLY A 228 -6.78 21.59 0.89
C GLY A 228 -5.46 21.54 1.64
N ILE A 229 -5.15 20.45 2.33
CA ILE A 229 -3.80 20.21 2.85
C ILE A 229 -2.81 20.29 1.66
N ASP A 230 -3.13 19.69 0.52
CA ASP A 230 -2.30 19.76 -0.69
C ASP A 230 -2.29 21.15 -1.33
N VAL A 231 -3.39 21.89 -1.27
CA VAL A 231 -3.45 23.28 -1.72
C VAL A 231 -2.67 24.21 -0.77
N ALA A 232 -2.79 24.00 0.54
CA ALA A 232 -2.07 24.79 1.54
C ALA A 232 -0.56 24.53 1.54
N LEU A 233 -0.13 23.32 1.15
CA LEU A 233 1.27 22.90 1.05
C LEU A 233 1.84 23.03 -0.37
N ASP A 234 1.08 23.62 -1.31
CA ASP A 234 1.47 23.81 -2.73
C ASP A 234 1.93 22.50 -3.41
N ARG A 235 1.38 21.35 -2.98
CA ARG A 235 1.71 20.04 -3.56
C ARG A 235 1.18 19.95 -4.99
N PRO A 236 1.98 19.50 -5.96
CA PRO A 236 1.48 19.29 -7.31
C PRO A 236 0.53 18.11 -7.34
N SER A 237 -0.53 18.26 -8.12
CA SER A 237 -1.47 17.17 -8.37
C SER A 237 -1.74 17.04 -9.87
N ALA A 238 -2.04 15.82 -10.32
CA ALA A 238 -2.36 15.56 -11.72
C ALA A 238 -3.55 16.41 -12.20
N VAL A 239 -4.50 16.73 -11.31
CA VAL A 239 -5.65 17.59 -11.65
C VAL A 239 -5.23 19.04 -11.83
N ARG A 240 -4.31 19.56 -11.03
CA ARG A 240 -3.79 20.93 -11.21
C ARG A 240 -2.98 21.08 -12.50
N GLU A 241 -2.21 20.07 -12.87
CA GLU A 241 -1.37 20.09 -14.07
C GLU A 241 -2.16 19.89 -15.37
N LEU A 242 -3.10 18.93 -15.37
CA LEU A 242 -3.75 18.41 -16.58
C LEU A 242 -5.25 18.75 -16.67
N GLY A 243 -5.83 19.32 -15.62
CA GLY A 243 -7.26 19.38 -15.42
C GLY A 243 -7.88 18.01 -15.14
N LEU A 244 -9.13 17.98 -14.68
CA LEU A 244 -9.81 16.74 -14.30
C LEU A 244 -9.84 15.70 -15.43
N GLN A 245 -10.20 16.13 -16.65
CA GLN A 245 -10.24 15.21 -17.80
C GLN A 245 -8.84 14.68 -18.18
N GLY A 246 -7.81 15.51 -18.09
CA GLY A 246 -6.43 15.10 -18.34
C GLY A 246 -5.93 14.11 -17.28
N ALA A 247 -6.26 14.32 -16.00
CA ALA A 247 -5.94 13.40 -14.91
C ALA A 247 -6.64 12.04 -15.11
N VAL A 248 -7.92 12.02 -15.50
CA VAL A 248 -8.63 10.76 -15.80
C VAL A 248 -7.94 10.00 -16.95
N LYS A 249 -7.55 10.67 -18.02
CA LYS A 249 -6.81 10.04 -19.13
C LYS A 249 -5.43 9.54 -18.71
N ARG A 250 -4.76 10.23 -17.75
CA ARG A 250 -3.49 9.76 -17.18
C ARG A 250 -3.72 8.51 -16.36
N LEU A 251 -4.77 8.47 -15.53
CA LEU A 251 -5.17 7.29 -14.76
C LEU A 251 -5.39 6.07 -15.67
N GLU A 252 -6.18 6.22 -16.74
CA GLU A 252 -6.44 5.16 -17.73
C GLU A 252 -5.14 4.64 -18.34
N ARG A 253 -4.27 5.53 -18.82
CA ARG A 253 -2.96 5.16 -19.39
C ARG A 253 -2.06 4.43 -18.42
N CYS A 254 -2.03 4.83 -17.15
CA CYS A 254 -1.22 4.15 -16.13
C CYS A 254 -1.73 2.72 -15.90
N ILE A 255 -3.07 2.52 -15.87
CA ILE A 255 -3.67 1.19 -15.73
C ILE A 255 -3.34 0.33 -16.95
N GLU A 256 -3.54 0.82 -18.17
CA GLU A 256 -3.21 0.11 -19.41
C GLU A 256 -1.72 -0.29 -19.45
N LYS A 257 -0.83 0.66 -19.18
CA LYS A 257 0.62 0.39 -19.09
C LYS A 257 0.95 -0.70 -18.08
N GLY A 258 0.29 -0.67 -16.91
CA GLY A 258 0.45 -1.71 -15.89
C GLY A 258 0.00 -3.08 -16.40
N LEU A 259 -1.17 -3.17 -17.03
CA LEU A 259 -1.71 -4.40 -17.60
C LEU A 259 -0.83 -4.99 -18.71
N ASP A 260 -0.34 -4.13 -19.61
CA ASP A 260 0.54 -4.52 -20.71
C ASP A 260 1.88 -5.02 -20.21
N SER A 261 2.38 -4.46 -19.11
CA SER A 261 3.67 -4.84 -18.50
C SER A 261 3.65 -6.20 -17.82
N ILE A 262 2.48 -6.84 -17.64
CA ILE A 262 2.39 -8.17 -17.01
C ILE A 262 3.20 -9.18 -17.83
N PRO A 263 4.28 -9.77 -17.24
CA PRO A 263 5.11 -10.74 -17.94
C PRO A 263 4.34 -11.98 -18.37
N ALA A 264 4.89 -12.72 -19.33
CA ALA A 264 4.35 -14.01 -19.71
C ALA A 264 4.42 -14.98 -18.52
N CYS A 265 3.28 -15.44 -18.04
CA CYS A 265 3.14 -16.40 -16.94
C CYS A 265 1.87 -17.23 -17.10
N LYS A 266 1.81 -18.40 -16.43
CA LYS A 266 0.67 -19.32 -16.55
C LYS A 266 -0.67 -18.70 -16.15
N GLY A 267 -0.66 -17.81 -15.16
CA GLY A 267 -1.86 -17.14 -14.65
C GLY A 267 -2.06 -15.73 -15.17
N ARG A 268 -1.45 -15.34 -16.32
CA ARG A 268 -1.51 -13.97 -16.85
C ARG A 268 -2.93 -13.43 -16.98
N ALA A 269 -3.84 -14.20 -17.54
CA ALA A 269 -5.24 -13.79 -17.71
C ALA A 269 -5.93 -13.52 -16.36
N LEU A 270 -5.76 -14.42 -15.39
CA LEU A 270 -6.29 -14.22 -14.04
C LEU A 270 -5.72 -12.96 -13.37
N LEU A 271 -4.40 -12.74 -13.48
CA LEU A 271 -3.75 -11.57 -12.91
C LEU A 271 -4.26 -10.29 -13.58
N HIS A 272 -4.40 -10.28 -14.90
CA HIS A 272 -4.98 -9.17 -15.65
C HIS A 272 -6.37 -8.81 -15.12
N ASP A 273 -7.27 -9.79 -14.96
CA ASP A 273 -8.61 -9.59 -14.42
C ASP A 273 -8.58 -9.03 -13.00
N VAL A 274 -7.70 -9.53 -12.14
CA VAL A 274 -7.55 -9.03 -10.75
C VAL A 274 -7.07 -7.59 -10.74
N VAL A 275 -6.05 -7.26 -11.53
CA VAL A 275 -5.51 -5.89 -11.63
C VAL A 275 -6.60 -4.95 -12.16
N GLN A 276 -7.29 -5.34 -13.24
CA GLN A 276 -8.38 -4.55 -13.80
C GLN A 276 -9.50 -4.30 -12.78
N GLN A 277 -9.92 -5.33 -12.04
CA GLN A 277 -10.97 -5.19 -11.01
C GLN A 277 -10.53 -4.29 -9.84
N GLN A 278 -9.26 -4.34 -9.42
CA GLN A 278 -8.76 -3.45 -8.39
C GLN A 278 -8.68 -2.00 -8.92
N SER A 279 -8.19 -1.82 -10.13
CA SER A 279 -8.03 -0.50 -10.76
C SER A 279 -9.36 0.18 -11.06
N ASN A 280 -10.42 -0.57 -11.33
CA ASN A 280 -11.77 0.00 -11.51
C ASN A 280 -12.27 0.73 -10.25
N ARG A 281 -11.73 0.41 -9.07
CA ARG A 281 -12.05 1.10 -7.81
C ARG A 281 -11.36 2.44 -7.66
N PHE A 282 -10.36 2.72 -8.49
CA PHE A 282 -9.66 4.00 -8.50
C PHE A 282 -10.51 5.12 -9.12
N PHE A 283 -11.50 4.76 -9.94
CA PHE A 283 -12.39 5.74 -10.54
C PHE A 283 -13.46 6.19 -9.55
N PRO A 284 -13.62 7.50 -9.34
CA PRO A 284 -14.71 8.04 -8.51
C PRO A 284 -16.08 7.66 -9.07
N GLN A 285 -17.06 7.54 -8.16
CA GLN A 285 -18.44 7.26 -8.55
C GLN A 285 -18.95 8.39 -9.46
N GLY A 286 -19.43 8.05 -10.65
CA GLY A 286 -19.97 8.99 -11.65
C GLY A 286 -19.02 9.34 -12.79
N ILE A 287 -17.74 9.00 -12.72
CA ILE A 287 -16.82 9.11 -13.87
C ILE A 287 -16.84 7.77 -14.60
N LYS A 288 -17.40 7.76 -15.82
CA LYS A 288 -17.41 6.56 -16.67
C LYS A 288 -16.05 6.40 -17.34
N HIS A 289 -15.55 5.17 -17.43
CA HIS A 289 -14.48 4.80 -18.35
C HIS A 289 -14.80 5.31 -19.75
N THR A 290 -13.84 5.98 -20.38
CA THR A 290 -13.94 6.38 -21.80
C THR A 290 -13.47 5.26 -22.73
N ALA A 291 -13.20 4.06 -22.22
CA ALA A 291 -12.86 2.90 -23.05
C ALA A 291 -14.11 2.39 -23.77
N ALA A 292 -14.24 2.75 -25.01
CA ALA A 292 -15.08 2.10 -26.03
C ALA A 292 -14.18 1.27 -26.95
#